data_d8c7858a0d50a92479237709661b758a
#
_entry.id   d8c7858a0d50a92479237709661b758a
#
_cell.length_a   1.000
_cell.length_b   1.000
_cell.length_c   1.000
_cell.angle_alpha   90.00
_cell.angle_beta   90.00
_cell.angle_gamma   90.00
#
_symmetry.space_group_name_H-M   'P 1'
#
loop_
_entity.id
_entity.type
_entity.pdbx_description
1 polymer ?
#
loop_
_entity_poly.entity_id
_entity_poly.type
_entity_poly.pdbx_seq_one_letter_code
_entity_poly.pdbx_strand_id
1 'polypeptide(L)'
;MKNARVILADDHTLMLEALKSMLEPEFEIVGIFADGLALVEGAAALNPDVILLDVGMPNMNGLLAGRRLKQLMPRVKLVYLTMNHDPDVAAEAFRLGASGFLVKNSAASELVRAIREVVRGGSYVTPLMTGDMIGSFVRNFKHMREPHQLTLRQREVLQLLAEGRSMKEAAFILNVSPRTVAFHKYTMMEHLRVHSNAELIQYALKNSVMAVS
;
A
#
# COMPACT_ATOMS: atom_id res chain seq x y z
N MET A 1 -17.93 -5.18 -26.25
CA MET A 1 -17.43 -5.80 -25.00
C MET A 1 -17.73 -4.83 -23.88
N LYS A 2 -18.18 -5.27 -22.70
CA LYS A 2 -18.45 -4.38 -21.56
C LYS A 2 -17.10 -3.82 -21.08
N ASN A 3 -16.97 -2.50 -21.00
CA ASN A 3 -15.76 -1.88 -20.47
C ASN A 3 -15.60 -2.24 -19.00
N ALA A 4 -14.38 -2.53 -18.55
CA ALA A 4 -14.14 -2.82 -17.15
C ALA A 4 -14.46 -1.58 -16.28
N ARG A 5 -15.09 -1.82 -15.13
CA ARG A 5 -15.54 -0.81 -14.18
C ARG A 5 -14.41 -0.47 -13.19
N VAL A 6 -13.96 0.76 -13.21
CA VAL A 6 -12.78 1.20 -12.47
C VAL A 6 -13.17 2.26 -11.43
N ILE A 7 -12.73 2.09 -10.20
CA ILE A 7 -12.71 3.13 -9.15
C ILE A 7 -11.31 3.72 -9.07
N LEU A 8 -11.25 5.05 -8.90
CA LEU A 8 -10.02 5.79 -8.63
C LEU A 8 -10.02 6.32 -7.20
N ALA A 9 -8.91 6.16 -6.48
CA ALA A 9 -8.76 6.67 -5.13
C ALA A 9 -7.37 7.28 -4.93
N ASP A 10 -7.31 8.58 -4.67
CA ASP A 10 -6.09 9.37 -4.46
C ASP A 10 -6.45 10.66 -3.73
N ASP A 11 -5.61 11.14 -2.81
CA ASP A 11 -5.85 12.40 -2.10
C ASP A 11 -5.45 13.65 -2.92
N HIS A 12 -4.86 13.45 -4.09
CA HIS A 12 -4.44 14.53 -4.99
C HIS A 12 -5.46 14.73 -6.13
N THR A 13 -6.26 15.79 -6.05
CA THR A 13 -7.32 16.09 -7.04
C THR A 13 -6.81 16.13 -8.48
N LEU A 14 -5.68 16.80 -8.73
CA LEU A 14 -5.08 16.87 -10.08
C LEU A 14 -4.68 15.49 -10.62
N MET A 15 -4.23 14.59 -9.73
CA MET A 15 -3.92 13.22 -10.13
C MET A 15 -5.17 12.47 -10.53
N LEU A 16 -6.25 12.59 -9.76
CA LEU A 16 -7.55 11.97 -10.08
C LEU A 16 -8.10 12.43 -11.42
N GLU A 17 -8.03 13.73 -11.73
CA GLU A 17 -8.44 14.28 -13.01
C GLU A 17 -7.60 13.73 -14.17
N ALA A 18 -6.28 13.67 -14.00
CA ALA A 18 -5.38 13.11 -15.00
C ALA A 18 -5.63 11.62 -15.24
N LEU A 19 -5.77 10.83 -14.18
CA LEU A 19 -6.07 9.38 -14.25
C LEU A 19 -7.42 9.15 -14.92
N LYS A 20 -8.45 9.94 -14.57
CA LYS A 20 -9.77 9.86 -15.17
C LYS A 20 -9.69 10.11 -16.67
N SER A 21 -9.14 11.25 -17.09
CA SER A 21 -9.00 11.59 -18.51
C SER A 21 -8.24 10.54 -19.32
N MET A 22 -7.22 9.91 -18.70
CA MET A 22 -6.40 8.88 -19.32
C MET A 22 -7.14 7.55 -19.49
N LEU A 23 -8.00 7.20 -18.55
CA LEU A 23 -8.61 5.87 -18.48
C LEU A 23 -10.01 5.82 -19.11
N GLU A 24 -10.78 6.91 -19.10
CA GLU A 24 -12.14 6.98 -19.68
C GLU A 24 -12.26 6.51 -21.14
N PRO A 25 -11.26 6.67 -22.02
CA PRO A 25 -11.36 6.13 -23.38
C PRO A 25 -11.50 4.62 -23.47
N GLU A 26 -11.07 3.88 -22.43
CA GLU A 26 -11.03 2.41 -22.45
C GLU A 26 -11.81 1.75 -21.32
N PHE A 27 -12.04 2.46 -20.21
CA PHE A 27 -12.66 1.92 -19.00
C PHE A 27 -13.83 2.79 -18.54
N GLU A 28 -14.78 2.19 -17.85
CA GLU A 28 -15.88 2.92 -17.22
C GLU A 28 -15.45 3.37 -15.82
N ILE A 29 -15.24 4.67 -15.60
CA ILE A 29 -14.93 5.21 -14.28
C ILE A 29 -16.22 5.32 -13.47
N VAL A 30 -16.41 4.42 -12.51
CA VAL A 30 -17.66 4.29 -11.74
C VAL A 30 -17.64 5.00 -10.38
N GLY A 31 -16.48 5.45 -9.92
CA GLY A 31 -16.34 6.19 -8.67
C GLY A 31 -14.97 6.81 -8.50
N ILE A 32 -14.93 7.89 -7.72
CA ILE A 32 -13.72 8.63 -7.36
C ILE A 32 -13.77 8.93 -5.87
N PHE A 33 -12.69 8.64 -5.15
CA PHE A 33 -12.57 8.83 -3.71
C PHE A 33 -11.27 9.55 -3.36
N ALA A 34 -11.33 10.46 -2.39
CA ALA A 34 -10.16 11.23 -1.95
C ALA A 34 -9.50 10.66 -0.68
N ASP A 35 -10.09 9.63 -0.08
CA ASP A 35 -9.53 8.98 1.11
C ASP A 35 -9.94 7.50 1.20
N GLY A 36 -9.16 6.73 1.98
CA GLY A 36 -9.35 5.29 2.09
C GLY A 36 -10.58 4.86 2.88
N LEU A 37 -11.09 5.67 3.82
CA LEU A 37 -12.28 5.34 4.59
C LEU A 37 -13.52 5.45 3.71
N ALA A 38 -13.71 6.59 3.04
CA ALA A 38 -14.80 6.82 2.09
C ALA A 38 -14.80 5.76 0.97
N LEU A 39 -13.59 5.38 0.48
CA LEU A 39 -13.45 4.30 -0.50
C LEU A 39 -14.02 2.98 0.03
N VAL A 40 -13.65 2.56 1.24
CA VAL A 40 -14.12 1.28 1.81
C VAL A 40 -15.63 1.28 2.01
N GLU A 41 -16.21 2.41 2.43
CA GLU A 41 -17.65 2.54 2.67
C GLU A 41 -18.46 2.56 1.36
N GLY A 42 -17.93 3.19 0.29
CA GLY A 42 -18.68 3.42 -0.95
C GLY A 42 -18.43 2.40 -2.07
N ALA A 43 -17.28 1.73 -2.09
CA ALA A 43 -16.86 0.95 -3.26
C ALA A 43 -17.80 -0.22 -3.61
N ALA A 44 -18.34 -0.92 -2.60
CA ALA A 44 -19.15 -2.12 -2.83
C ALA A 44 -20.45 -1.83 -3.60
N ALA A 45 -21.09 -0.67 -3.36
CA ALA A 45 -22.30 -0.26 -4.05
C ALA A 45 -22.06 0.02 -5.55
N LEU A 46 -20.84 0.35 -5.93
CA LEU A 46 -20.45 0.65 -7.30
C LEU A 46 -20.06 -0.61 -8.10
N ASN A 47 -19.92 -1.76 -7.46
CA ASN A 47 -19.57 -3.04 -8.10
C ASN A 47 -18.43 -2.92 -9.12
N PRO A 48 -17.21 -2.50 -8.69
CA PRO A 48 -16.06 -2.32 -9.56
C PRO A 48 -15.40 -3.66 -9.92
N ASP A 49 -14.79 -3.75 -11.10
CA ASP A 49 -13.89 -4.83 -11.49
C ASP A 49 -12.47 -4.56 -10.96
N VAL A 50 -12.05 -3.28 -11.00
CA VAL A 50 -10.72 -2.83 -10.59
C VAL A 50 -10.84 -1.59 -9.69
N ILE A 51 -10.03 -1.52 -8.66
CA ILE A 51 -9.82 -0.32 -7.85
C ILE A 51 -8.36 0.09 -7.98
N LEU A 52 -8.15 1.28 -8.51
CA LEU A 52 -6.84 1.94 -8.56
C LEU A 52 -6.73 2.84 -7.35
N LEU A 53 -5.76 2.58 -6.47
CA LEU A 53 -5.68 3.29 -5.19
C LEU A 53 -4.26 3.72 -4.82
N ASP A 54 -4.14 4.95 -4.36
CA ASP A 54 -2.90 5.46 -3.79
C ASP A 54 -2.59 4.76 -2.46
N VAL A 55 -1.31 4.44 -2.25
CA VAL A 55 -0.83 3.91 -0.96
C VAL A 55 -0.94 4.95 0.15
N GLY A 56 -0.75 6.22 -0.15
CA GLY A 56 -0.55 7.29 0.82
C GLY A 56 -1.80 8.14 1.12
N MET A 57 -3.00 7.59 1.18
CA MET A 57 -4.23 8.36 1.45
C MET A 57 -4.40 8.75 2.94
N PRO A 58 -5.08 9.87 3.24
CA PRO A 58 -5.45 10.25 4.60
C PRO A 58 -6.54 9.34 5.18
N ASN A 59 -6.83 9.50 6.48
CA ASN A 59 -7.79 8.74 7.28
C ASN A 59 -7.53 7.23 7.32
N MET A 60 -7.38 6.60 6.18
CA MET A 60 -6.99 5.20 6.03
C MET A 60 -6.04 5.06 4.83
N ASN A 61 -4.81 4.57 5.08
CA ASN A 61 -3.87 4.35 3.98
C ASN A 61 -4.36 3.27 3.01
N GLY A 62 -3.87 3.32 1.75
CA GLY A 62 -4.36 2.45 0.68
C GLY A 62 -4.19 0.97 0.96
N LEU A 63 -3.15 0.55 1.68
CA LEU A 63 -2.95 -0.87 1.99
C LEU A 63 -3.95 -1.40 3.01
N LEU A 64 -4.27 -0.61 4.05
CA LEU A 64 -5.34 -0.95 4.99
C LEU A 64 -6.71 -0.94 4.31
N ALA A 65 -6.97 0.07 3.46
CA ALA A 65 -8.20 0.14 2.67
C ALA A 65 -8.32 -1.09 1.76
N GLY A 66 -7.26 -1.43 1.02
CA GLY A 66 -7.25 -2.59 0.14
C GLY A 66 -7.45 -3.92 0.85
N ARG A 67 -6.87 -4.09 2.05
CA ARG A 67 -7.11 -5.27 2.89
C ARG A 67 -8.59 -5.40 3.25
N ARG A 68 -9.25 -4.31 3.69
CA ARG A 68 -10.69 -4.31 3.99
C ARG A 68 -11.54 -4.56 2.73
N LEU A 69 -11.17 -3.95 1.61
CA LEU A 69 -11.84 -4.17 0.33
C LEU A 69 -11.74 -5.63 -0.13
N LYS A 70 -10.61 -6.29 0.07
CA LYS A 70 -10.46 -7.73 -0.23
C LYS A 70 -11.34 -8.61 0.66
N GLN A 71 -11.60 -8.23 1.90
CA GLN A 71 -12.53 -8.93 2.78
C GLN A 71 -14.00 -8.75 2.32
N LEU A 72 -14.37 -7.54 1.91
CA LEU A 72 -15.72 -7.21 1.44
C LEU A 72 -15.99 -7.70 0.02
N MET A 73 -15.00 -7.59 -0.86
CA MET A 73 -15.07 -7.89 -2.29
C MET A 73 -13.88 -8.77 -2.71
N PRO A 74 -13.86 -10.09 -2.42
CA PRO A 74 -12.69 -10.94 -2.66
C PRO A 74 -12.24 -11.00 -4.12
N ARG A 75 -13.15 -10.76 -5.07
CA ARG A 75 -12.89 -10.83 -6.52
C ARG A 75 -12.37 -9.53 -7.11
N VAL A 76 -12.54 -8.39 -6.42
CA VAL A 76 -12.08 -7.09 -6.93
C VAL A 76 -10.58 -7.11 -7.16
N LYS A 77 -10.13 -6.50 -8.23
CA LYS A 77 -8.71 -6.36 -8.55
C LYS A 77 -8.20 -5.06 -7.94
N LEU A 78 -7.15 -5.13 -7.14
CA LEU A 78 -6.52 -3.96 -6.54
C LEU A 78 -5.22 -3.63 -7.26
N VAL A 79 -5.11 -2.40 -7.76
CA VAL A 79 -3.91 -1.86 -8.38
C VAL A 79 -3.45 -0.68 -7.55
N TYR A 80 -2.31 -0.80 -6.91
CA TYR A 80 -1.75 0.24 -6.07
C TYR A 80 -0.89 1.21 -6.87
N LEU A 81 -1.02 2.50 -6.57
CA LEU A 81 -0.15 3.57 -7.04
C LEU A 81 0.67 4.12 -5.89
N THR A 82 1.92 4.49 -6.15
CA THR A 82 2.80 5.09 -5.13
C THR A 82 3.81 6.03 -5.75
N MET A 83 4.20 7.06 -5.01
CA MET A 83 5.35 7.91 -5.36
C MET A 83 6.70 7.29 -4.95
N ASN A 84 6.67 6.20 -4.17
CA ASN A 84 7.86 5.62 -3.57
C ASN A 84 8.19 4.25 -4.16
N HIS A 85 9.48 3.98 -4.35
CA HIS A 85 10.03 2.72 -4.86
C HIS A 85 10.38 1.72 -3.73
N ASP A 86 9.66 1.74 -2.60
CA ASP A 86 9.93 0.83 -1.49
C ASP A 86 9.45 -0.60 -1.82
N PRO A 87 10.37 -1.56 -2.00
CA PRO A 87 10.04 -2.93 -2.36
C PRO A 87 9.30 -3.68 -1.25
N ASP A 88 9.44 -3.26 0.02
CA ASP A 88 8.73 -3.87 1.14
C ASP A 88 7.24 -3.48 1.13
N VAL A 89 6.93 -2.26 0.71
CA VAL A 89 5.54 -1.80 0.50
C VAL A 89 4.89 -2.59 -0.64
N ALA A 90 5.61 -2.80 -1.75
CA ALA A 90 5.12 -3.60 -2.87
C ALA A 90 4.89 -5.06 -2.47
N ALA A 91 5.85 -5.68 -1.78
CA ALA A 91 5.73 -7.05 -1.28
C ALA A 91 4.53 -7.20 -0.34
N GLU A 92 4.31 -6.24 0.57
CA GLU A 92 3.16 -6.23 1.46
C GLU A 92 1.83 -6.08 0.70
N ALA A 93 1.77 -5.19 -0.31
CA ALA A 93 0.59 -5.05 -1.16
C ALA A 93 0.18 -6.39 -1.78
N PHE A 94 1.13 -7.12 -2.37
CA PHE A 94 0.85 -8.44 -2.97
C PHE A 94 0.47 -9.47 -1.91
N ARG A 95 1.08 -9.45 -0.74
CA ARG A 95 0.69 -10.32 0.38
C ARG A 95 -0.76 -10.09 0.82
N LEU A 96 -1.24 -8.84 0.73
CA LEU A 96 -2.61 -8.44 1.03
C LEU A 96 -3.58 -8.65 -0.15
N GLY A 97 -3.10 -9.22 -1.26
CA GLY A 97 -3.93 -9.59 -2.41
C GLY A 97 -3.98 -8.53 -3.52
N ALA A 98 -2.96 -7.70 -3.67
CA ALA A 98 -2.81 -6.82 -4.83
C ALA A 98 -2.81 -7.64 -6.13
N SER A 99 -3.37 -7.07 -7.17
CA SER A 99 -3.26 -7.54 -8.54
C SER A 99 -2.25 -6.71 -9.34
N GLY A 100 -1.97 -5.47 -8.91
CA GLY A 100 -0.98 -4.61 -9.54
C GLY A 100 -0.33 -3.64 -8.56
N PHE A 101 0.90 -3.22 -8.88
CA PHE A 101 1.65 -2.22 -8.14
C PHE A 101 2.49 -1.38 -9.11
N LEU A 102 2.21 -0.08 -9.16
CA LEU A 102 2.86 0.87 -10.06
C LEU A 102 3.39 2.08 -9.32
N VAL A 103 4.42 2.67 -9.89
CA VAL A 103 4.95 3.95 -9.45
C VAL A 103 4.26 5.07 -10.22
N LYS A 104 3.82 6.13 -9.52
CA LYS A 104 3.04 7.25 -10.10
C LYS A 104 3.79 8.03 -11.21
N ASN A 105 5.11 7.90 -11.28
CA ASN A 105 5.91 8.49 -12.36
C ASN A 105 6.06 7.58 -13.59
N SER A 106 5.39 6.42 -13.61
CA SER A 106 5.32 5.57 -14.79
C SER A 106 4.58 6.26 -15.94
N ALA A 107 4.91 5.86 -17.16
CA ALA A 107 4.22 6.39 -18.34
C ALA A 107 2.72 6.05 -18.34
N ALA A 108 1.90 6.94 -18.87
CA ALA A 108 0.45 6.73 -18.99
C ALA A 108 0.09 5.39 -19.65
N SER A 109 0.82 5.01 -20.70
CA SER A 109 0.65 3.75 -21.42
C SER A 109 0.90 2.52 -20.54
N GLU A 110 1.77 2.65 -19.54
CA GLU A 110 2.05 1.58 -18.58
C GLU A 110 0.86 1.31 -17.67
N LEU A 111 0.18 2.36 -17.20
CA LEU A 111 -1.00 2.24 -16.36
C LEU A 111 -2.15 1.53 -17.10
N VAL A 112 -2.46 1.96 -18.33
CA VAL A 112 -3.47 1.33 -19.16
C VAL A 112 -3.15 -0.15 -19.39
N ARG A 113 -1.89 -0.46 -19.71
CA ARG A 113 -1.42 -1.84 -19.88
C ARG A 113 -1.60 -2.65 -18.60
N ALA A 114 -1.24 -2.09 -17.45
CA ALA A 114 -1.38 -2.75 -16.15
C ALA A 114 -2.84 -3.11 -15.84
N ILE A 115 -3.77 -2.18 -16.05
CA ILE A 115 -5.19 -2.45 -15.82
C ILE A 115 -5.70 -3.53 -16.76
N ARG A 116 -5.34 -3.50 -18.05
CA ARG A 116 -5.70 -4.54 -19.02
C ARG A 116 -5.22 -5.93 -18.58
N GLU A 117 -3.97 -6.02 -18.13
CA GLU A 117 -3.39 -7.28 -17.66
C GLU A 117 -4.12 -7.82 -16.44
N VAL A 118 -4.38 -6.95 -15.48
CA VAL A 118 -5.08 -7.27 -14.22
C VAL A 118 -6.53 -7.72 -14.49
N VAL A 119 -7.24 -7.06 -15.39
CA VAL A 119 -8.61 -7.44 -15.80
C VAL A 119 -8.64 -8.84 -16.42
N ARG A 120 -7.61 -9.21 -17.17
CA ARG A 120 -7.45 -10.56 -17.75
C ARG A 120 -7.07 -11.63 -16.72
N GLY A 121 -6.85 -11.25 -15.46
CA GLY A 121 -6.48 -12.16 -14.37
C GLY A 121 -4.98 -12.28 -14.13
N GLY A 122 -4.15 -11.55 -14.86
CA GLY A 122 -2.71 -11.43 -14.61
C GLY A 122 -2.38 -10.54 -13.42
N SER A 123 -1.09 -10.35 -13.19
CA SER A 123 -0.56 -9.41 -12.21
C SER A 123 0.44 -8.47 -12.87
N TYR A 124 0.53 -7.24 -12.37
CA TYR A 124 1.44 -6.25 -12.93
C TYR A 124 2.29 -5.57 -11.86
N VAL A 125 3.57 -5.44 -12.12
CA VAL A 125 4.51 -4.65 -11.30
C VAL A 125 5.34 -3.79 -12.25
N THR A 126 5.57 -2.53 -11.86
CA THR A 126 6.52 -1.68 -12.59
C THR A 126 7.87 -2.41 -12.74
N PRO A 127 8.38 -2.58 -13.96
CA PRO A 127 9.56 -3.42 -14.22
C PRO A 127 10.77 -3.09 -13.35
N LEU A 128 11.01 -1.80 -13.07
CA LEU A 128 12.10 -1.33 -12.23
C LEU A 128 12.06 -1.88 -10.79
N MET A 129 10.88 -2.26 -10.30
CA MET A 129 10.69 -2.76 -8.94
C MET A 129 10.73 -4.29 -8.83
N THR A 130 10.65 -5.00 -9.95
CA THR A 130 10.46 -6.47 -9.94
C THR A 130 11.59 -7.20 -9.21
N GLY A 131 12.84 -6.86 -9.48
CA GLY A 131 14.01 -7.50 -8.85
C GLY A 131 14.07 -7.25 -7.35
N ASP A 132 13.89 -5.99 -6.95
CA ASP A 132 13.96 -5.58 -5.54
C ASP A 132 12.79 -6.16 -4.73
N MET A 133 11.61 -6.23 -5.33
CA MET A 133 10.43 -6.85 -4.71
C MET A 133 10.63 -8.36 -4.48
N ILE A 134 11.20 -9.09 -5.44
CA ILE A 134 11.54 -10.51 -5.25
C ILE A 134 12.53 -10.67 -4.10
N GLY A 135 13.56 -9.81 -4.05
CA GLY A 135 14.51 -9.78 -2.95
C GLY A 135 13.84 -9.54 -1.59
N SER A 136 12.88 -8.62 -1.53
CA SER A 136 12.09 -8.35 -0.32
C SER A 136 11.22 -9.56 0.08
N PHE A 137 10.54 -10.18 -0.87
CA PHE A 137 9.80 -11.43 -0.59
C PHE A 137 10.68 -12.50 0.02
N VAL A 138 11.87 -12.76 -0.56
CA VAL A 138 12.79 -13.78 -0.07
C VAL A 138 13.29 -13.46 1.34
N ARG A 139 13.63 -12.19 1.63
CA ARG A 139 14.05 -11.76 2.97
C ARG A 139 12.92 -11.92 3.99
N ASN A 140 11.73 -11.46 3.65
CA ASN A 140 10.58 -11.50 4.55
C ASN A 140 10.06 -12.93 4.77
N PHE A 141 10.17 -13.83 3.77
CA PHE A 141 9.77 -15.22 3.91
C PHE A 141 10.55 -15.98 5.00
N LYS A 142 11.82 -15.65 5.20
CA LYS A 142 12.66 -16.25 6.26
C LYS A 142 12.20 -15.83 7.67
N HIS A 143 11.57 -14.65 7.80
CA HIS A 143 11.07 -14.11 9.07
C HIS A 143 9.59 -14.42 9.35
N MET A 144 8.85 -14.93 8.37
CA MET A 144 7.41 -15.21 8.50
C MET A 144 7.06 -16.53 9.22
N ARG A 145 8.03 -17.27 9.75
CA ARG A 145 7.79 -18.55 10.45
C ARG A 145 7.13 -18.40 11.83
N GLU A 146 7.02 -17.18 12.36
CA GLU A 146 6.31 -16.90 13.62
C GLU A 146 5.24 -15.82 13.44
N PRO A 147 4.00 -16.06 13.89
CA PRO A 147 2.85 -15.19 13.63
C PRO A 147 2.92 -13.77 14.24
N HIS A 148 3.94 -13.45 15.00
CA HIS A 148 4.10 -12.18 15.72
C HIS A 148 5.42 -11.45 15.42
N GLN A 149 6.20 -11.88 14.42
CA GLN A 149 7.46 -11.21 14.12
C GLN A 149 7.27 -10.03 13.15
N LEU A 150 7.80 -8.87 13.54
CA LEU A 150 7.90 -7.71 12.69
C LEU A 150 8.90 -7.94 11.56
N THR A 151 8.63 -7.39 10.36
CA THR A 151 9.60 -7.36 9.27
C THR A 151 10.84 -6.56 9.67
N LEU A 152 11.95 -6.73 8.96
CA LEU A 152 13.16 -5.93 9.20
C LEU A 152 12.84 -4.44 9.16
N ARG A 153 12.10 -3.99 8.14
CA ARG A 153 11.73 -2.58 7.98
C ARG A 153 10.84 -2.06 9.11
N GLN A 154 9.90 -2.88 9.57
CA GLN A 154 9.09 -2.53 10.74
C GLN A 154 9.92 -2.41 12.02
N ARG A 155 10.94 -3.27 12.21
CA ARG A 155 11.85 -3.17 13.35
C ARG A 155 12.68 -1.89 13.31
N GLU A 156 13.25 -1.53 12.16
CA GLU A 156 13.99 -0.28 11.97
C GLU A 156 13.13 0.94 12.30
N VAL A 157 11.89 0.99 11.76
CA VAL A 157 10.94 2.06 12.08
C VAL A 157 10.60 2.07 13.56
N LEU A 158 10.31 0.92 14.15
CA LEU A 158 9.97 0.79 15.57
C LEU A 158 11.11 1.28 16.47
N GLN A 159 12.35 0.90 16.16
CA GLN A 159 13.54 1.33 16.90
C GLN A 159 13.66 2.85 16.90
N LEU A 160 13.61 3.50 15.74
CA LEU A 160 13.74 4.95 15.62
C LEU A 160 12.62 5.70 16.36
N LEU A 161 11.39 5.19 16.29
CA LEU A 161 10.27 5.76 17.05
C LEU A 161 10.43 5.56 18.56
N ALA A 162 10.96 4.42 19.00
CA ALA A 162 11.26 4.16 20.42
C ALA A 162 12.42 5.02 20.96
N GLU A 163 13.37 5.39 20.09
CA GLU A 163 14.44 6.36 20.38
C GLU A 163 13.94 7.81 20.40
N GLY A 164 12.63 8.05 20.24
CA GLY A 164 12.02 9.37 20.27
C GLY A 164 12.10 10.16 18.96
N ARG A 165 12.52 9.54 17.87
CA ARG A 165 12.53 10.19 16.55
C ARG A 165 11.11 10.40 16.04
N SER A 166 10.88 11.56 15.44
CA SER A 166 9.64 11.80 14.69
C SER A 166 9.59 10.97 13.43
N MET A 167 8.39 10.76 12.86
CA MET A 167 8.24 10.07 11.57
C MET A 167 9.03 10.73 10.42
N LYS A 168 9.23 12.07 10.48
CA LYS A 168 10.04 12.80 9.49
C LYS A 168 11.53 12.49 9.63
N GLU A 169 12.06 12.47 10.86
CA GLU A 169 13.45 12.09 11.13
C GLU A 169 13.71 10.63 10.78
N ALA A 170 12.82 9.73 11.18
CA ALA A 170 12.90 8.32 10.81
C ALA A 170 12.90 8.13 9.28
N ALA A 171 12.06 8.87 8.56
CA ALA A 171 12.02 8.85 7.11
C ALA A 171 13.34 9.31 6.48
N PHE A 172 13.93 10.37 7.00
CA PHE A 172 15.23 10.85 6.55
C PHE A 172 16.34 9.81 6.78
N ILE A 173 16.42 9.24 8.00
CA ILE A 173 17.42 8.21 8.36
C ILE A 173 17.29 6.98 7.48
N LEU A 174 16.07 6.54 7.22
CA LEU A 174 15.77 5.33 6.46
C LEU A 174 15.72 5.56 4.95
N ASN A 175 15.96 6.79 4.49
CA ASN A 175 15.90 7.21 3.08
C ASN A 175 14.59 6.83 2.38
N VAL A 176 13.47 7.10 3.05
CA VAL A 176 12.10 6.87 2.54
C VAL A 176 11.23 8.10 2.79
N SER A 177 9.98 8.06 2.28
CA SER A 177 9.02 9.12 2.58
C SER A 177 8.46 9.01 4.01
N PRO A 178 8.03 10.12 4.65
CA PRO A 178 7.30 10.08 5.91
C PRO A 178 6.01 9.23 5.82
N ARG A 179 5.38 9.16 4.65
CA ARG A 179 4.22 8.31 4.36
C ARG A 179 4.59 6.83 4.46
N THR A 180 5.76 6.44 3.98
CA THR A 180 6.27 5.06 4.09
C THR A 180 6.51 4.68 5.55
N VAL A 181 7.10 5.58 6.34
CA VAL A 181 7.27 5.36 7.79
C VAL A 181 5.91 5.22 8.49
N ALA A 182 4.96 6.10 8.18
CA ALA A 182 3.60 6.02 8.71
C ALA A 182 2.94 4.69 8.34
N PHE A 183 3.11 4.23 7.11
CA PHE A 183 2.63 2.93 6.67
C PHE A 183 3.18 1.80 7.55
N HIS A 184 4.50 1.66 7.67
CA HIS A 184 5.10 0.60 8.49
C HIS A 184 4.66 0.69 9.95
N LYS A 185 4.55 1.90 10.51
CA LYS A 185 4.04 2.13 11.85
C LYS A 185 2.62 1.61 12.03
N TYR A 186 1.68 2.01 11.18
CA TYR A 186 0.28 1.62 11.34
C TYR A 186 0.04 0.14 11.05
N THR A 187 0.75 -0.42 10.07
CA THR A 187 0.69 -1.87 9.78
C THR A 187 1.21 -2.69 10.97
N MET A 188 2.31 -2.29 11.61
CA MET A 188 2.79 -3.01 12.80
C MET A 188 1.89 -2.79 14.01
N MET A 189 1.30 -1.61 14.21
CA MET A 189 0.34 -1.38 15.28
C MET A 189 -0.89 -2.29 15.16
N GLU A 190 -1.43 -2.45 13.96
CA GLU A 190 -2.53 -3.38 13.69
C GLU A 190 -2.10 -4.84 13.94
N HIS A 191 -0.93 -5.24 13.44
CA HIS A 191 -0.39 -6.58 13.61
C HIS A 191 -0.19 -6.93 15.09
N LEU A 192 0.35 -5.99 15.87
CA LEU A 192 0.62 -6.14 17.30
C LEU A 192 -0.62 -5.90 18.17
N ARG A 193 -1.74 -5.47 17.57
CA ARG A 193 -2.99 -5.08 18.26
C ARG A 193 -2.78 -3.98 19.30
N VAL A 194 -1.90 -3.03 19.00
CA VAL A 194 -1.67 -1.83 19.82
C VAL A 194 -2.34 -0.63 19.18
N HIS A 195 -2.91 0.27 20.01
CA HIS A 195 -3.78 1.35 19.52
C HIS A 195 -3.19 2.74 19.73
N SER A 196 -2.06 2.83 20.42
CA SER A 196 -1.39 4.11 20.70
C SER A 196 0.12 4.02 20.49
N ASN A 197 0.75 5.21 20.30
CA ASN A 197 2.21 5.29 20.25
C ASN A 197 2.85 4.80 21.55
N ALA A 198 2.23 5.11 22.69
CA ALA A 198 2.74 4.68 23.99
C ALA A 198 2.79 3.16 24.10
N GLU A 199 1.73 2.46 23.69
CA GLU A 199 1.70 1.00 23.65
C GLU A 199 2.74 0.41 22.69
N LEU A 200 2.93 1.05 21.51
CA LEU A 200 3.93 0.64 20.55
C LEU A 200 5.36 0.76 21.13
N ILE A 201 5.65 1.87 21.82
CA ILE A 201 6.94 2.08 22.50
C ILE A 201 7.11 1.08 23.64
N GLN A 202 6.08 0.82 24.44
CA GLN A 202 6.12 -0.22 25.48
C GLN A 202 6.40 -1.61 24.91
N TYR A 203 5.82 -1.92 23.76
CA TYR A 203 6.10 -3.17 23.04
C TYR A 203 7.59 -3.24 22.67
N ALA A 204 8.17 -2.16 22.12
CA ALA A 204 9.59 -2.09 21.74
C ALA A 204 10.51 -2.34 22.94
N LEU A 205 10.21 -1.72 24.09
CA LEU A 205 10.97 -1.88 25.31
C LEU A 205 10.90 -3.32 25.88
N LYS A 206 9.71 -3.93 25.88
CA LYS A 206 9.50 -5.29 26.38
C LYS A 206 10.18 -6.38 25.52
N ASN A 207 10.30 -6.15 24.23
CA ASN A 207 10.81 -7.14 23.29
C ASN A 207 12.25 -6.89 22.82
N SER A 208 13.00 -6.07 23.57
CA SER A 208 14.42 -5.73 23.31
C SER A 208 14.69 -5.31 21.86
N VAL A 209 13.74 -4.58 21.25
CA VAL A 209 13.89 -4.04 19.90
C VAL A 209 14.89 -2.87 19.89
N MET A 210 15.21 -2.32 21.05
CA MET A 210 16.31 -1.38 21.20
C MET A 210 17.62 -2.18 21.16
N ALA A 211 18.43 -1.97 20.13
CA ALA A 211 19.78 -2.50 20.10
C ALA A 211 20.51 -2.04 21.36
N VAL A 212 20.99 -3.00 22.15
CA VAL A 212 22.01 -2.72 23.14
C VAL A 212 23.23 -2.24 22.35
N SER A 213 23.63 -1.00 22.62
CA SER A 213 24.85 -0.36 22.09
C SER A 213 26.08 -1.18 22.37
#